data_a3769814e7bfabcaae35a8706f10b03c
#
_entry.id   a3769814e7bfabcaae35a8706f10b03c
#
_cell.length_a   1.000
_cell.length_b   1.000
_cell.length_c   1.000
_cell.angle_alpha   90.00
_cell.angle_beta   90.00
_cell.angle_gamma   90.00
#
_symmetry.space_group_name_H-M   'P 1'
#
loop_
_entity.id
_entity.type
_entity.pdbx_description
1 polymer ?
#
loop_
_entity_poly.entity_id
_entity_poly.type
_entity_poly.pdbx_seq_one_letter_code
_entity_poly.pdbx_strand_id
1 'polypeptide(L)'
;MPPIVTLTTDFGLADAYVAAMKAAILRHCPQAVLVDVTHLVPPQDVVAGSFALERAVAAFDAGTVHLAVVDPGVGSSRRLLVVQVAGQWIICPDNGLITWAWRRHRRGLARELTWRPGRVSSTFHGRDIMAPAAGMVAAGTEV
;
A
#
# COMPACT_ATOMS: atom_id res chain seq x y z
N MET A 1 -6.37 8.08 18.90
CA MET A 1 -5.58 6.88 18.50
C MET A 1 -4.72 7.22 17.30
N PRO A 2 -3.45 6.90 17.32
CA PRO A 2 -2.61 7.09 16.14
C PRO A 2 -3.09 6.16 15.01
N PRO A 3 -3.02 6.60 13.75
CA PRO A 3 -3.41 5.76 12.63
C PRO A 3 -2.44 4.60 12.45
N ILE A 4 -2.97 3.46 12.02
CA ILE A 4 -2.19 2.27 11.71
C ILE A 4 -1.98 2.21 10.20
N VAL A 5 -0.73 1.98 9.78
CA VAL A 5 -0.38 1.70 8.40
C VAL A 5 0.30 0.33 8.33
N THR A 6 -0.29 -0.61 7.62
CA THR A 6 0.32 -1.93 7.41
C THR A 6 1.10 -1.95 6.12
N LEU A 7 2.15 -2.78 6.07
CA LEU A 7 3.00 -2.95 4.88
C LEU A 7 3.02 -4.42 4.45
N THR A 8 2.73 -4.64 3.16
CA THR A 8 2.81 -5.94 2.51
C THR A 8 3.62 -5.78 1.23
N THR A 9 4.77 -6.43 1.12
CA THR A 9 5.65 -6.31 -0.03
C THR A 9 6.36 -7.61 -0.36
N ASP A 10 7.02 -7.64 -1.53
CA ASP A 10 7.96 -8.67 -1.97
C ASP A 10 9.42 -8.20 -1.91
N PHE A 11 9.71 -7.13 -1.16
CA PHE A 11 11.03 -6.50 -1.15
C PHE A 11 12.10 -7.31 -0.40
N GLY A 12 11.70 -8.26 0.44
CA GLY A 12 12.63 -8.97 1.33
C GLY A 12 13.06 -8.08 2.50
N LEU A 13 14.01 -8.60 3.27
CA LEU A 13 14.50 -7.96 4.51
C LEU A 13 15.99 -7.60 4.44
N ALA A 14 16.68 -7.94 3.33
CA ALA A 14 18.14 -7.80 3.23
C ALA A 14 18.59 -6.37 2.89
N ASP A 15 17.70 -5.55 2.33
CA ASP A 15 18.00 -4.20 1.86
C ASP A 15 17.25 -3.14 2.65
N ALA A 16 17.61 -1.88 2.41
CA ALA A 16 17.01 -0.71 3.07
C ALA A 16 15.68 -0.24 2.45
N TYR A 17 15.11 -0.97 1.49
CA TYR A 17 13.89 -0.55 0.77
C TYR A 17 12.68 -0.39 1.69
N VAL A 18 12.49 -1.30 2.62
CA VAL A 18 11.39 -1.22 3.60
C VAL A 18 11.57 -0.01 4.49
N ALA A 19 12.78 0.25 4.98
CA ALA A 19 13.06 1.43 5.81
C ALA A 19 12.82 2.73 5.04
N ALA A 20 13.19 2.78 3.77
CA ALA A 20 12.94 3.95 2.92
C ALA A 20 11.43 4.22 2.72
N MET A 21 10.63 3.17 2.55
CA MET A 21 9.18 3.30 2.48
C MET A 21 8.59 3.80 3.80
N LYS A 22 9.01 3.23 4.91
CA LYS A 22 8.57 3.68 6.25
C LYS A 22 8.91 5.14 6.49
N ALA A 23 10.10 5.57 6.13
CA ALA A 23 10.50 6.97 6.21
C ALA A 23 9.58 7.88 5.38
N ALA A 24 9.22 7.46 4.18
CA ALA A 24 8.32 8.21 3.31
C ALA A 24 6.91 8.34 3.91
N ILE A 25 6.39 7.29 4.55
CA ILE A 25 5.11 7.36 5.29
C ILE A 25 5.20 8.35 6.44
N LEU A 26 6.25 8.22 7.27
CA LEU A 26 6.40 9.01 8.49
C LEU A 26 6.63 10.50 8.22
N ARG A 27 7.12 10.89 7.04
CA ARG A 27 7.20 12.31 6.65
C ARG A 27 5.82 12.97 6.56
N HIS A 28 4.79 12.21 6.20
CA HIS A 28 3.42 12.71 6.06
C HIS A 28 2.53 12.41 7.27
N CYS A 29 2.86 11.38 8.02
CA CYS A 29 2.13 11.00 9.24
C CYS A 29 3.11 10.53 10.32
N PRO A 30 3.80 11.46 11.02
CA PRO A 30 4.83 11.10 12.00
C PRO A 30 4.33 10.23 13.16
N GLN A 31 3.05 10.33 13.49
CA GLN A 31 2.43 9.57 14.59
C GLN A 31 1.93 8.19 14.17
N ALA A 32 2.04 7.81 12.89
CA ALA A 32 1.53 6.51 12.42
C ALA A 32 2.25 5.34 13.10
N VAL A 33 1.47 4.33 13.46
CA VAL A 33 2.00 3.03 13.88
C VAL A 33 2.16 2.17 12.64
N LEU A 34 3.39 1.78 12.34
CA LEU A 34 3.71 0.97 11.16
C LEU A 34 3.78 -0.50 11.54
N VAL A 35 2.99 -1.34 10.85
CA VAL A 35 2.91 -2.77 11.12
C VAL A 35 3.28 -3.54 9.86
N ASP A 36 4.35 -4.33 9.94
CA ASP A 36 4.72 -5.23 8.84
C ASP A 36 3.78 -6.44 8.83
N VAL A 37 3.05 -6.62 7.74
CA VAL A 37 2.32 -7.86 7.49
C VAL A 37 3.31 -8.92 7.02
N THR A 38 3.99 -8.63 5.93
CA THR A 38 5.13 -9.41 5.42
C THR A 38 5.89 -8.60 4.37
N HIS A 39 7.20 -8.84 4.27
CA HIS A 39 8.04 -8.40 3.15
C HIS A 39 8.60 -9.60 2.38
N LEU A 40 8.07 -10.79 2.67
CA LEU A 40 8.54 -12.06 2.13
C LEU A 40 7.53 -12.68 1.15
N VAL A 41 6.63 -11.88 0.57
CA VAL A 41 5.91 -12.33 -0.61
C VAL A 41 6.93 -12.74 -1.65
N PRO A 42 6.79 -13.92 -2.29
CA PRO A 42 7.75 -14.32 -3.33
C PRO A 42 7.84 -13.23 -4.41
N PRO A 43 9.05 -12.94 -4.92
CA PRO A 43 9.23 -11.83 -5.86
C PRO A 43 8.25 -11.87 -7.03
N GLN A 44 7.53 -10.75 -7.23
CA GLN A 44 6.55 -10.55 -8.29
C GLN A 44 5.32 -11.48 -8.23
N ASP A 45 5.11 -12.20 -7.13
CA ASP A 45 3.95 -13.07 -6.95
C ASP A 45 2.74 -12.25 -6.46
N VAL A 46 2.02 -11.67 -7.41
CA VAL A 46 0.83 -10.86 -7.15
C VAL A 46 -0.28 -11.68 -6.48
N VAL A 47 -0.42 -12.95 -6.83
CA VAL A 47 -1.45 -13.82 -6.24
C VAL A 47 -1.18 -14.06 -4.75
N ALA A 48 0.05 -14.42 -4.39
CA ALA A 48 0.44 -14.57 -2.98
C ALA A 48 0.29 -13.25 -2.21
N GLY A 49 0.67 -12.13 -2.81
CA GLY A 49 0.50 -10.80 -2.24
C GLY A 49 -0.97 -10.45 -2.00
N SER A 50 -1.85 -10.80 -2.94
CA SER A 50 -3.30 -10.58 -2.82
C SER A 50 -3.92 -11.34 -1.64
N PHE A 51 -3.49 -12.57 -1.39
CA PHE A 51 -3.91 -13.33 -0.21
C PHE A 51 -3.39 -12.71 1.10
N ALA A 52 -2.14 -12.29 1.14
CA ALA A 52 -1.58 -11.62 2.31
C ALA A 52 -2.33 -10.32 2.63
N LEU A 53 -2.63 -9.52 1.62
CA LEU A 53 -3.40 -8.28 1.76
C LEU A 53 -4.81 -8.55 2.28
N GLU A 54 -5.50 -9.53 1.75
CA GLU A 54 -6.85 -9.91 2.20
C GLU A 54 -6.85 -10.30 3.68
N ARG A 55 -5.87 -11.06 4.12
CA ARG A 55 -5.72 -11.44 5.54
C ARG A 55 -5.44 -10.23 6.43
N ALA A 56 -4.65 -9.28 5.96
CA ALA A 56 -4.43 -8.03 6.69
C ALA A 56 -5.73 -7.24 6.85
N VAL A 57 -6.50 -7.07 5.78
CA VAL A 57 -7.80 -6.38 5.85
C VAL A 57 -8.75 -7.10 6.83
N ALA A 58 -8.75 -8.43 6.85
CA ALA A 58 -9.58 -9.20 7.79
C ALA A 58 -9.14 -9.09 9.25
N ALA A 59 -7.87 -8.81 9.51
CA ALA A 59 -7.30 -8.78 10.86
C ALA A 59 -7.36 -7.39 11.52
N PHE A 60 -7.44 -6.32 10.74
CA PHE A 60 -7.40 -4.94 11.24
C PHE A 60 -8.79 -4.28 11.18
N ASP A 61 -8.95 -3.23 11.97
CA ASP A 61 -10.20 -2.51 12.10
C ASP A 61 -10.32 -1.33 11.12
N ALA A 62 -11.54 -0.79 11.00
CA ALA A 62 -11.82 0.41 10.22
C ALA A 62 -10.86 1.56 10.61
N GLY A 63 -10.47 2.36 9.62
CA GLY A 63 -9.50 3.44 9.77
C GLY A 63 -8.05 3.02 9.47
N THR A 64 -7.76 1.72 9.38
CA THR A 64 -6.44 1.23 9.00
C THR A 64 -6.14 1.54 7.53
N VAL A 65 -4.89 1.91 7.24
CA VAL A 65 -4.37 2.07 5.89
C VAL A 65 -3.44 0.90 5.57
N HIS A 66 -3.68 0.22 4.46
CA HIS A 66 -2.84 -0.87 3.97
C HIS A 66 -2.04 -0.42 2.77
N LEU A 67 -0.72 -0.48 2.87
CA LEU A 67 0.19 -0.27 1.75
C LEU A 67 0.67 -1.63 1.26
N ALA A 68 0.28 -1.99 0.03
CA ALA A 68 0.67 -3.25 -0.58
C ALA A 68 1.42 -3.00 -1.89
N VAL A 69 2.66 -3.45 -1.95
CA VAL A 69 3.55 -3.23 -3.09
C VAL A 69 4.18 -4.55 -3.53
N VAL A 70 3.53 -5.18 -4.48
CA VAL A 70 4.05 -6.27 -5.32
C VAL A 70 3.77 -5.83 -6.75
N ASP A 71 4.78 -5.29 -7.42
CA ASP A 71 4.59 -4.46 -8.62
C ASP A 71 5.54 -4.85 -9.76
N PRO A 72 5.28 -5.99 -10.44
CA PRO A 72 6.06 -6.38 -11.62
C PRO A 72 6.05 -5.33 -12.73
N GLY A 73 4.98 -4.53 -12.81
CA GLY A 73 4.80 -3.47 -13.80
C GLY A 73 5.28 -2.10 -13.36
N VAL A 74 6.14 -2.00 -12.34
CA VAL A 74 6.66 -0.70 -11.88
C VAL A 74 7.29 0.09 -13.03
N GLY A 75 6.96 1.39 -13.12
CA GLY A 75 7.42 2.25 -14.20
C GLY A 75 6.66 2.12 -15.51
N SER A 76 5.72 1.18 -15.62
CA SER A 76 4.83 1.02 -16.77
C SER A 76 3.63 1.97 -16.70
N SER A 77 2.72 1.85 -17.66
CA SER A 77 1.47 2.62 -17.71
C SER A 77 0.36 2.10 -16.78
N ARG A 78 0.63 1.06 -15.91
CA ARG A 78 -0.38 0.61 -14.95
C ARG A 78 -0.78 1.74 -14.02
N ARG A 79 -2.04 1.75 -13.63
CA ARG A 79 -2.56 2.68 -12.64
C ARG A 79 -2.10 2.28 -11.23
N LEU A 80 -2.12 3.26 -10.34
CA LEU A 80 -2.06 3.05 -8.89
C LEU A 80 -3.44 3.34 -8.32
N LEU A 81 -3.82 2.59 -7.29
CA LEU A 81 -5.18 2.64 -6.74
C LEU A 81 -5.19 3.15 -5.30
N VAL A 82 -6.27 3.88 -5.00
CA VAL A 82 -6.76 4.12 -3.65
C VAL A 82 -8.09 3.39 -3.53
N VAL A 83 -8.16 2.41 -2.65
CA VAL A 83 -9.35 1.57 -2.50
C VAL A 83 -9.85 1.68 -1.07
N GLN A 84 -11.16 1.75 -0.90
CA GLN A 84 -11.81 1.71 0.40
C GLN A 84 -12.70 0.48 0.48
N VAL A 85 -12.43 -0.37 1.45
CA VAL A 85 -13.22 -1.58 1.77
C VAL A 85 -13.33 -1.72 3.29
N ALA A 86 -14.49 -2.12 3.78
CA ALA A 86 -14.72 -2.35 5.21
C ALA A 86 -14.29 -1.15 6.11
N GLY A 87 -14.38 0.07 5.62
CA GLY A 87 -13.92 1.26 6.34
C GLY A 87 -12.40 1.41 6.43
N GLN A 88 -11.65 0.60 5.71
CA GLN A 88 -10.19 0.62 5.63
C GLN A 88 -9.74 1.13 4.28
N TRP A 89 -8.52 1.66 4.21
CA TRP A 89 -7.92 2.18 2.99
C TRP A 89 -6.83 1.26 2.48
N ILE A 90 -6.72 1.10 1.17
CA ILE A 90 -5.67 0.31 0.53
C ILE A 90 -5.02 1.15 -0.56
N ILE A 91 -3.69 1.23 -0.54
CA ILE A 91 -2.87 1.83 -1.59
C ILE A 91 -2.08 0.70 -2.24
N CYS A 92 -2.28 0.47 -3.53
CA CYS A 92 -1.62 -0.61 -4.26
C CYS A 92 -1.60 -0.34 -5.77
N PRO A 93 -0.74 -1.04 -6.53
CA PRO A 93 -0.83 -1.00 -8.00
C PRO A 93 -2.08 -1.73 -8.51
N ASP A 94 -2.59 -1.29 -9.66
CA ASP A 94 -3.71 -1.93 -10.35
C ASP A 94 -3.21 -3.10 -11.22
N ASN A 95 -2.92 -4.22 -10.56
CA ASN A 95 -2.35 -5.41 -11.19
C ASN A 95 -2.97 -6.73 -10.69
N GLY A 96 -4.10 -6.65 -10.01
CA GLY A 96 -4.76 -7.80 -9.39
C GLY A 96 -4.44 -8.00 -7.92
N LEU A 97 -3.52 -7.22 -7.35
CA LEU A 97 -3.16 -7.31 -5.92
C LEU A 97 -4.37 -7.10 -5.00
N ILE A 98 -5.30 -6.26 -5.40
CA ILE A 98 -6.54 -5.94 -4.67
C ILE A 98 -7.61 -7.04 -4.75
N THR A 99 -7.47 -8.02 -5.63
CA THR A 99 -8.57 -8.91 -6.06
C THR A 99 -9.28 -9.59 -4.90
N TRP A 100 -8.57 -10.23 -3.99
CA TRP A 100 -9.22 -10.99 -2.91
C TRP A 100 -9.85 -10.08 -1.85
N ALA A 101 -9.21 -9.00 -1.48
CA ALA A 101 -9.79 -8.00 -0.58
C ALA A 101 -11.05 -7.38 -1.20
N TRP A 102 -11.02 -7.05 -2.48
CA TRP A 102 -12.15 -6.49 -3.21
C TRP A 102 -13.34 -7.47 -3.28
N ARG A 103 -13.09 -8.72 -3.60
CA ARG A 103 -14.15 -9.75 -3.70
C ARG A 103 -14.81 -10.07 -2.37
N ARG A 104 -14.07 -9.98 -1.27
CA ARG A 104 -14.59 -10.25 0.06
C ARG A 104 -15.53 -9.14 0.56
N HIS A 105 -15.38 -7.93 0.08
CA HIS A 105 -16.13 -6.76 0.54
C HIS A 105 -16.93 -6.14 -0.62
N ARG A 106 -18.23 -6.42 -0.66
CA ARG A 106 -19.12 -6.09 -1.79
C ARG A 106 -19.41 -4.60 -2.01
N ARG A 107 -19.05 -3.72 -1.08
CA ARG A 107 -19.33 -2.28 -1.14
C ARG A 107 -18.06 -1.44 -1.11
N GLY A 108 -17.06 -1.91 -1.82
CA GLY A 108 -15.82 -1.16 -1.96
C GLY A 108 -15.97 0.02 -2.91
N LEU A 109 -15.12 1.02 -2.72
CA LEU A 109 -14.91 2.12 -3.64
C LEU A 109 -13.45 2.11 -4.07
N ALA A 110 -13.21 2.30 -5.36
CA ALA A 110 -11.86 2.37 -5.90
C ALA A 110 -11.72 3.57 -6.81
N ARG A 111 -10.59 4.26 -6.71
CA ARG A 111 -10.22 5.35 -7.61
C ARG A 111 -8.74 5.29 -7.94
N GLU A 112 -8.36 5.99 -8.98
CA GLU A 112 -6.95 6.11 -9.33
C GLU A 112 -6.24 7.04 -8.35
N LEU A 113 -5.05 6.61 -7.91
CA LEU A 113 -4.12 7.47 -7.19
C LEU A 113 -3.45 8.39 -8.20
N THR A 114 -3.79 9.67 -8.17
CA THR A 114 -3.29 10.67 -9.13
C THR A 114 -2.20 11.57 -8.57
N TRP A 115 -2.04 11.63 -7.24
CA TRP A 115 -0.97 12.40 -6.63
C TRP A 115 0.41 11.93 -7.11
N ARG A 116 1.27 12.90 -7.42
CA ARG A 116 2.67 12.65 -7.82
C ARG A 116 3.58 13.68 -7.17
N PRO A 117 4.78 13.26 -6.70
CA PRO A 117 5.81 14.21 -6.27
C PRO A 117 6.50 14.85 -7.47
N GLY A 118 7.34 15.84 -7.20
CA GLY A 118 8.13 16.53 -8.26
C GLY A 118 9.18 15.64 -8.92
N ARG A 119 9.67 14.60 -8.23
CA ARG A 119 10.63 13.61 -8.74
C ARG A 119 10.19 12.21 -8.40
N VAL A 120 10.21 11.31 -9.38
CA VAL A 120 9.83 9.92 -9.26
C VAL A 120 10.89 9.05 -9.92
N SER A 121 11.40 8.05 -9.18
CA SER A 121 12.21 6.98 -9.77
C SER A 121 11.33 6.10 -10.65
N SER A 122 11.83 5.66 -11.80
CA SER A 122 11.11 4.72 -12.68
C SER A 122 10.99 3.31 -12.09
N THR A 123 11.76 2.99 -11.05
CA THR A 123 11.83 1.65 -10.47
C THR A 123 11.37 1.57 -9.03
N PHE A 124 11.04 2.70 -8.39
CA PHE A 124 10.71 2.71 -6.96
C PHE A 124 9.46 3.54 -6.63
N HIS A 125 8.34 3.23 -7.30
CA HIS A 125 7.05 3.88 -7.05
C HIS A 125 6.49 3.56 -5.66
N GLY A 126 6.89 2.45 -5.05
CA GLY A 126 6.54 2.13 -3.67
C GLY A 126 7.00 3.21 -2.70
N ARG A 127 8.26 3.63 -2.80
CA ARG A 127 8.85 4.69 -1.97
C ARG A 127 8.39 6.09 -2.40
N ASP A 128 8.34 6.36 -3.70
CA ASP A 128 8.21 7.73 -4.21
C ASP A 128 6.76 8.18 -4.35
N ILE A 129 5.82 7.25 -4.54
CA ILE A 129 4.40 7.56 -4.77
C ILE A 129 3.50 6.90 -3.72
N MET A 130 3.54 5.57 -3.60
CA MET A 130 2.56 4.83 -2.81
C MET A 130 2.77 5.01 -1.30
N ALA A 131 4.01 4.98 -0.81
CA ALA A 131 4.26 5.19 0.62
C ALA A 131 3.92 6.62 1.09
N PRO A 132 4.32 7.69 0.37
CA PRO A 132 3.83 9.04 0.69
C PRO A 132 2.31 9.13 0.67
N ALA A 133 1.64 8.55 -0.33
CA ALA A 133 0.18 8.54 -0.42
C ALA A 133 -0.45 7.84 0.78
N ALA A 134 0.08 6.69 1.22
CA ALA A 134 -0.38 5.99 2.41
C ALA A 134 -0.25 6.88 3.67
N GLY A 135 0.87 7.59 3.80
CA GLY A 135 1.07 8.54 4.88
C GLY A 135 0.06 9.71 4.86
N MET A 136 -0.20 10.26 3.68
CA MET A 136 -1.19 11.33 3.51
C MET A 136 -2.60 10.86 3.84
N VAL A 137 -3.01 9.69 3.35
CA VAL A 137 -4.32 9.10 3.68
C VAL A 137 -4.42 8.84 5.19
N ALA A 138 -3.39 8.31 5.83
CA ALA A 138 -3.35 8.10 7.27
C ALA A 138 -3.48 9.42 8.06
N ALA A 139 -2.96 10.52 7.52
CA ALA A 139 -3.11 11.86 8.09
C ALA A 139 -4.45 12.53 7.76
N GLY A 140 -5.32 11.87 6.98
CA GLY A 140 -6.63 12.40 6.60
C GLY A 140 -6.61 13.31 5.36
N THR A 141 -5.55 13.28 4.57
CA THR A 141 -5.41 14.09 3.34
C THR A 141 -5.89 13.29 2.12
N GLU A 142 -6.58 13.93 1.19
CA GLU A 142 -6.92 13.34 -0.10
C GLU A 142 -5.68 13.23 -1.02
N VAL A 143 -5.64 12.18 -1.84
CA VAL A 143 -4.53 11.88 -2.77
C VAL A 143 -5.02 11.53 -4.18
#